data_d9847427ae69bcfba7b8ec566f5fd442
#
_entry.id   d9847427ae69bcfba7b8ec566f5fd442
#
_cell.length_a   1.000
_cell.length_b   1.000
_cell.length_c   1.000
_cell.angle_alpha   90.00
_cell.angle_beta   90.00
_cell.angle_gamma   90.00
#
_symmetry.space_group_name_H-M   'P 1'
#
loop_
_entity.id
_entity.type
_entity.pdbx_description
1 polymer ?
#
loop_
_entity_poly.entity_id
_entity_poly.type
_entity_poly.pdbx_seq_one_letter_code
_entity_poly.pdbx_strand_id
1 'polypeptide(L)'
;MDGKKCSVWMFLPLVFTLFTSAGLWIVYFIAVEDDKILPLNSAARKSGAKHAPYISFAGDDPPASCVFSQVMNMAAFLVHRSLPSRKGCHSCPPRGFKETSEHAAKLLIISLVYSAQLIRPRSLWALVVAVLRFIQLKPKVLNPWLNISGLAALCLASFGMTLLGNFQLTNDEEIHNVGTSLTFGFGTLTCWIQAALTLKVNIKNEGRRAGIPRVILSAVITLCVVLYFILMAQDIHMYAARVQWGLVMCFLAYFGTLAVEFRHYRYEIVCSEYQENFLSFSESLSEASEYQTDQV
;
A
#
# COMPACT_ATOMS: atom_id res chain seq x y z
N MET A 1 -10.81 27.00 -24.49
CA MET A 1 -9.97 25.77 -24.31
C MET A 1 -9.60 25.67 -22.85
N ASP A 2 -10.45 24.99 -22.07
CA ASP A 2 -10.16 24.76 -20.66
C ASP A 2 -9.02 23.73 -20.55
N GLY A 3 -7.83 24.21 -20.22
CA GLY A 3 -6.69 23.35 -19.95
C GLY A 3 -7.04 22.36 -18.83
N LYS A 4 -7.11 21.08 -19.17
CA LYS A 4 -7.31 19.99 -18.20
C LYS A 4 -6.17 20.04 -17.18
N LYS A 5 -6.39 20.74 -16.05
CA LYS A 5 -5.44 20.77 -14.94
C LYS A 5 -5.33 19.36 -14.37
N CYS A 6 -4.25 18.65 -14.68
CA CYS A 6 -3.94 17.36 -14.06
C CYS A 6 -3.74 17.53 -12.56
N SER A 7 -4.26 16.58 -11.78
CA SER A 7 -4.07 16.59 -10.33
C SER A 7 -2.64 16.18 -9.96
N VAL A 8 -2.06 16.88 -9.00
CA VAL A 8 -0.74 16.54 -8.42
C VAL A 8 -0.72 15.12 -7.83
N TRP A 9 -1.86 14.62 -7.39
CA TRP A 9 -2.00 13.27 -6.84
C TRP A 9 -1.72 12.13 -7.83
N MET A 10 -1.73 12.43 -9.14
CA MET A 10 -1.29 11.49 -10.18
C MET A 10 0.16 11.05 -10.01
N PHE A 11 1.02 11.94 -9.50
CA PHE A 11 2.44 11.65 -9.33
C PHE A 11 2.71 10.66 -8.20
N LEU A 12 1.80 10.50 -7.24
CA LEU A 12 1.99 9.62 -6.09
C LEU A 12 2.26 8.14 -6.49
N PRO A 13 1.41 7.47 -7.29
CA PRO A 13 1.70 6.10 -7.74
C PRO A 13 2.94 6.03 -8.65
N LEU A 14 3.21 7.07 -9.46
CA LEU A 14 4.38 7.10 -10.34
C LEU A 14 5.68 7.22 -9.55
N VAL A 15 5.74 8.13 -8.57
CA VAL A 15 6.92 8.29 -7.69
C VAL A 15 7.16 7.00 -6.92
N PHE A 16 6.10 6.39 -6.39
CA PHE A 16 6.21 5.08 -5.73
C PHE A 16 6.84 4.03 -6.64
N THR A 17 6.32 3.88 -7.85
CA THR A 17 6.81 2.88 -8.82
C THR A 17 8.26 3.13 -9.21
N LEU A 18 8.60 4.37 -9.59
CA LEU A 18 9.95 4.73 -10.04
C LEU A 18 10.98 4.62 -8.91
N PHE A 19 10.64 5.15 -7.73
CA PHE A 19 11.53 5.11 -6.58
C PHE A 19 11.82 3.66 -6.14
N THR A 20 10.78 2.84 -6.00
CA THR A 20 10.96 1.44 -5.56
C THR A 20 11.71 0.63 -6.62
N SER A 21 11.39 0.81 -7.90
CA SER A 21 12.11 0.14 -8.99
C SER A 21 13.58 0.52 -9.00
N ALA A 22 13.90 1.82 -8.99
CA ALA A 22 15.30 2.29 -8.98
C ALA A 22 16.04 1.78 -7.74
N GLY A 23 15.42 1.83 -6.57
CA GLY A 23 16.02 1.37 -5.33
C GLY A 23 16.35 -0.12 -5.34
N LEU A 24 15.46 -0.97 -5.86
CA LEU A 24 15.72 -2.41 -5.99
C LEU A 24 16.86 -2.71 -6.97
N TRP A 25 16.95 -1.97 -8.09
CA TRP A 25 18.08 -2.12 -9.02
C TRP A 25 19.40 -1.65 -8.41
N ILE A 26 19.40 -0.57 -7.60
CA ILE A 26 20.59 -0.14 -6.86
C ILE A 26 21.05 -1.23 -5.91
N VAL A 27 20.14 -1.84 -5.13
CA VAL A 27 20.45 -2.97 -4.24
C VAL A 27 21.07 -4.14 -5.01
N TYR A 28 20.49 -4.47 -6.18
CA TYR A 28 21.01 -5.52 -7.03
C TYR A 28 22.45 -5.25 -7.50
N PHE A 29 22.73 -4.03 -7.99
CA PHE A 29 24.06 -3.69 -8.48
C PHE A 29 25.11 -3.68 -7.36
N ILE A 30 24.77 -3.19 -6.17
CA ILE A 30 25.65 -3.26 -4.99
C ILE A 30 25.97 -4.72 -4.66
N ALA A 31 24.97 -5.59 -4.59
CA ALA A 31 25.18 -6.99 -4.23
C ALA A 31 25.95 -7.79 -5.30
N VAL A 32 25.83 -7.40 -6.58
CA VAL A 32 26.65 -8.00 -7.66
C VAL A 32 28.10 -7.51 -7.59
N GLU A 33 28.32 -6.21 -7.32
CA GLU A 33 29.66 -5.61 -7.19
C GLU A 33 30.40 -6.18 -5.97
N ASP A 34 29.71 -6.39 -4.86
CA ASP A 34 30.26 -7.02 -3.64
C ASP A 34 30.38 -8.55 -3.75
N ASP A 35 30.16 -9.13 -4.91
CA ASP A 35 30.32 -10.56 -5.18
C ASP A 35 29.40 -11.49 -4.34
N LYS A 36 28.28 -10.96 -3.80
CA LYS A 36 27.34 -11.69 -2.94
C LYS A 36 26.37 -12.56 -3.72
N ILE A 37 25.98 -12.11 -4.89
CA ILE A 37 25.03 -12.80 -5.77
C ILE A 37 25.59 -12.97 -7.17
N LEU A 38 25.06 -13.95 -7.90
CA LEU A 38 25.35 -14.10 -9.32
C LEU A 38 24.60 -13.06 -10.14
N PRO A 39 25.16 -12.53 -11.25
CA PRO A 39 24.40 -11.70 -12.18
C PRO A 39 23.21 -12.46 -12.78
N LEU A 40 22.11 -11.74 -13.02
CA LEU A 40 20.86 -12.31 -13.60
C LEU A 40 21.08 -12.98 -14.97
N ASN A 41 22.07 -12.55 -15.74
CA ASN A 41 22.40 -13.13 -17.05
C ASN A 41 23.34 -14.34 -16.98
N SER A 42 23.82 -14.73 -15.78
CA SER A 42 24.69 -15.88 -15.63
C SER A 42 24.01 -17.19 -16.06
N ALA A 43 24.77 -18.11 -16.63
CA ALA A 43 24.33 -19.49 -16.81
C ALA A 43 24.08 -20.16 -15.45
N ALA A 44 23.39 -21.31 -15.43
CA ALA A 44 23.05 -22.01 -14.20
C ALA A 44 24.22 -22.10 -13.23
N ARG A 45 23.92 -22.01 -11.93
CA ARG A 45 24.85 -22.02 -10.80
C ARG A 45 25.89 -23.11 -10.96
N LYS A 46 27.13 -22.73 -11.20
CA LYS A 46 28.27 -23.63 -10.96
C LYS A 46 28.42 -23.78 -9.46
N SER A 47 28.61 -25.02 -8.99
CA SER A 47 28.84 -25.34 -7.57
C SER A 47 29.94 -24.44 -6.98
N GLY A 48 29.57 -23.51 -6.11
CA GLY A 48 30.51 -22.58 -5.44
C GLY A 48 29.77 -21.33 -4.92
N ALA A 49 30.12 -20.92 -3.83
CA ALA A 49 29.93 -19.78 -2.90
C ALA A 49 28.92 -18.63 -3.17
N LYS A 50 28.40 -18.38 -4.37
CA LYS A 50 27.51 -17.25 -4.63
C LYS A 50 26.04 -17.66 -4.69
N HIS A 51 25.18 -16.85 -4.08
CA HIS A 51 23.73 -17.09 -4.09
C HIS A 51 23.09 -16.77 -5.43
N ALA A 52 21.96 -17.42 -5.74
CA ALA A 52 21.11 -17.03 -6.86
C ALA A 52 20.60 -15.59 -6.64
N PRO A 53 20.41 -14.80 -7.71
CA PRO A 53 20.13 -13.37 -7.61
C PRO A 53 18.67 -13.07 -7.22
N TYR A 54 18.17 -13.67 -6.16
CA TYR A 54 16.90 -13.29 -5.57
C TYR A 54 16.99 -11.87 -4.99
N ILE A 55 15.88 -11.15 -5.02
CA ILE A 55 15.80 -9.81 -4.41
C ILE A 55 16.15 -9.88 -2.92
N SER A 56 15.71 -10.94 -2.24
CA SER A 56 16.01 -11.18 -0.83
C SER A 56 17.49 -11.37 -0.56
N PHE A 57 18.19 -12.16 -1.36
CA PHE A 57 19.65 -12.33 -1.23
C PHE A 57 20.42 -11.08 -1.63
N ALA A 58 19.92 -10.32 -2.62
CA ALA A 58 20.52 -9.03 -2.95
C ALA A 58 20.46 -8.04 -1.78
N GLY A 59 19.38 -8.09 -1.00
CA GLY A 59 19.17 -7.22 0.16
C GLY A 59 19.58 -7.82 1.51
N ASP A 60 20.38 -8.86 1.55
CA ASP A 60 20.67 -9.63 2.77
C ASP A 60 21.88 -9.07 3.54
N ASP A 61 22.99 -8.83 2.84
CA ASP A 61 24.25 -8.36 3.43
C ASP A 61 24.45 -6.84 3.34
N PRO A 62 25.12 -6.21 4.34
CA PRO A 62 25.59 -4.83 4.20
C PRO A 62 26.63 -4.67 3.07
N PRO A 63 26.65 -3.54 2.33
CA PRO A 63 25.80 -2.36 2.50
C PRO A 63 24.46 -2.44 1.80
N ALA A 64 24.22 -3.44 0.94
CA ALA A 64 23.00 -3.60 0.15
C ALA A 64 21.75 -3.71 1.05
N SER A 65 21.84 -4.43 2.19
CA SER A 65 20.73 -4.59 3.13
C SER A 65 20.24 -3.28 3.75
N CYS A 66 21.16 -2.34 3.99
CA CYS A 66 20.79 -1.01 4.50
C CYS A 66 19.93 -0.24 3.48
N VAL A 67 20.32 -0.29 2.20
CA VAL A 67 19.56 0.33 1.11
C VAL A 67 18.23 -0.39 0.91
N PHE A 68 18.25 -1.72 0.89
CA PHE A 68 17.05 -2.55 0.74
C PHE A 68 16.02 -2.25 1.82
N SER A 69 16.42 -2.25 3.09
CA SER A 69 15.54 -1.92 4.20
C SER A 69 14.95 -0.52 4.07
N GLN A 70 15.73 0.48 3.64
CA GLN A 70 15.23 1.84 3.41
C GLN A 70 14.23 1.87 2.24
N VAL A 71 14.53 1.21 1.12
CA VAL A 71 13.62 1.15 -0.05
C VAL A 71 12.32 0.47 0.32
N MET A 72 12.35 -0.71 0.97
CA MET A 72 11.16 -1.44 1.37
C MET A 72 10.34 -0.69 2.40
N ASN A 73 10.98 -0.10 3.39
CA ASN A 73 10.32 0.71 4.39
C ASN A 73 9.74 2.00 3.78
N MET A 74 10.44 2.71 2.90
CA MET A 74 9.90 3.89 2.23
C MET A 74 8.79 3.54 1.23
N ALA A 75 8.89 2.44 0.52
CA ALA A 75 7.78 1.91 -0.29
C ALA A 75 6.53 1.68 0.55
N ALA A 76 6.71 1.33 1.82
CA ALA A 76 5.65 1.23 2.79
C ALA A 76 5.26 2.58 3.51
N PHE A 77 5.99 3.73 3.41
CA PHE A 77 5.83 4.97 4.22
C PHE A 77 4.98 6.09 3.57
N LEU A 78 4.15 6.77 4.27
CA LEU A 78 3.59 8.13 4.34
C LEU A 78 2.10 8.20 4.66
N VAL A 79 1.70 7.93 5.89
CA VAL A 79 0.52 8.58 6.50
C VAL A 79 0.68 8.71 8.02
N HIS A 80 1.31 9.75 8.45
CA HIS A 80 1.12 10.20 9.83
C HIS A 80 0.84 11.71 9.87
N ARG A 81 -0.27 12.15 9.33
CA ARG A 81 -1.02 13.35 9.74
C ARG A 81 -2.30 13.47 8.91
N SER A 82 -3.41 13.54 9.62
CA SER A 82 -4.72 13.98 9.11
C SER A 82 -5.73 12.87 8.79
N LEU A 83 -6.30 12.29 9.85
CA LEU A 83 -7.67 11.81 9.78
C LEU A 83 -8.60 13.04 9.94
N PRO A 84 -9.35 13.46 8.91
CA PRO A 84 -10.32 14.53 9.09
C PRO A 84 -11.50 13.99 9.91
N SER A 85 -11.73 14.59 11.09
CA SER A 85 -12.99 14.47 11.82
C SER A 85 -14.09 15.05 10.97
N ARG A 86 -15.12 14.28 10.65
CA ARG A 86 -16.33 14.74 9.97
C ARG A 86 -17.12 15.63 10.91
N LYS A 87 -17.22 16.92 10.60
CA LYS A 87 -18.34 17.76 11.10
C LYS A 87 -19.60 17.35 10.38
N GLY A 88 -20.67 17.11 11.15
CA GLY A 88 -21.96 16.65 10.68
C GLY A 88 -22.60 17.57 9.66
N CYS A 89 -23.13 16.99 8.62
CA CYS A 89 -24.20 17.56 7.83
C CYS A 89 -25.51 17.13 8.49
N HIS A 90 -26.15 18.05 9.19
CA HIS A 90 -27.53 17.91 9.67
C HIS A 90 -28.47 17.90 8.47
N SER A 91 -28.80 16.75 7.95
CA SER A 91 -29.99 16.42 7.16
C SER A 91 -29.75 15.25 6.23
N CYS A 92 -29.67 14.03 6.77
CA CYS A 92 -29.91 12.81 6.01
C CYS A 92 -30.47 11.74 6.94
N PRO A 93 -31.52 11.01 6.56
CA PRO A 93 -32.13 9.99 7.41
C PRO A 93 -31.22 8.79 7.60
N PRO A 94 -31.32 8.07 8.74
CA PRO A 94 -30.44 6.97 9.06
C PRO A 94 -30.79 5.72 8.23
N ARG A 95 -29.87 5.27 7.38
CA ARG A 95 -29.89 3.92 6.83
C ARG A 95 -28.89 3.08 7.60
N GLY A 96 -29.37 2.25 8.51
CA GLY A 96 -28.62 1.42 9.47
C GLY A 96 -27.64 0.39 8.88
N PHE A 97 -27.46 0.32 7.56
CA PHE A 97 -26.54 -0.59 6.89
C PHE A 97 -25.17 0.04 6.51
N LYS A 98 -25.08 1.38 6.59
CA LYS A 98 -23.84 2.11 6.27
C LYS A 98 -22.86 2.20 7.43
N GLU A 99 -23.34 2.08 8.65
CA GLU A 99 -22.60 2.34 9.89
C GLU A 99 -21.62 1.20 10.21
N THR A 100 -22.03 -0.06 10.02
CA THR A 100 -21.20 -1.26 10.25
C THR A 100 -19.98 -1.34 9.32
N SER A 101 -20.15 -0.95 8.05
CA SER A 101 -19.06 -0.92 7.07
C SER A 101 -18.03 0.18 7.37
N GLU A 102 -18.47 1.32 7.92
CA GLU A 102 -17.60 2.42 8.30
C GLU A 102 -16.82 2.11 9.58
N HIS A 103 -17.46 1.45 10.56
CA HIS A 103 -16.79 0.98 11.77
C HIS A 103 -15.76 -0.11 11.48
N ALA A 104 -16.05 -1.08 10.62
CA ALA A 104 -15.10 -2.11 10.24
C ALA A 104 -13.87 -1.53 9.53
N ALA A 105 -14.05 -0.58 8.61
CA ALA A 105 -12.94 0.10 7.96
C ALA A 105 -12.12 0.96 8.94
N LYS A 106 -12.78 1.66 9.89
CA LYS A 106 -12.10 2.43 10.94
C LYS A 106 -11.33 1.53 11.88
N LEU A 107 -11.91 0.43 12.36
CA LEU A 107 -11.24 -0.53 13.23
C LEU A 107 -10.04 -1.19 12.54
N LEU A 108 -10.17 -1.52 11.25
CA LEU A 108 -9.08 -2.08 10.47
C LEU A 108 -7.93 -1.06 10.30
N ILE A 109 -8.24 0.18 9.98
CA ILE A 109 -7.26 1.27 9.89
C ILE A 109 -6.62 1.53 11.26
N ILE A 110 -7.39 1.56 12.34
CA ILE A 110 -6.91 1.78 13.71
C ILE A 110 -6.02 0.61 14.15
N SER A 111 -6.42 -0.64 13.93
CA SER A 111 -5.61 -1.82 14.30
C SER A 111 -4.28 -1.87 13.53
N LEU A 112 -4.30 -1.46 12.25
CA LEU A 112 -3.10 -1.37 11.42
C LEU A 112 -2.19 -0.22 11.81
N VAL A 113 -2.75 0.93 12.22
CA VAL A 113 -1.99 2.06 12.75
C VAL A 113 -1.35 1.68 14.10
N TYR A 114 -2.06 0.95 14.98
CA TYR A 114 -1.50 0.46 16.25
C TYR A 114 -0.40 -0.58 16.03
N SER A 115 -0.56 -1.53 15.11
CA SER A 115 0.51 -2.48 14.77
C SER A 115 1.71 -1.80 14.11
N ALA A 116 1.49 -0.74 13.33
CA ALA A 116 2.58 0.07 12.76
C ALA A 116 3.31 0.95 13.79
N GLN A 117 2.69 1.28 14.94
CA GLN A 117 3.36 1.99 16.04
C GLN A 117 4.32 1.11 16.84
N LEU A 118 4.09 -0.21 16.87
CA LEU A 118 5.00 -1.18 17.51
C LEU A 118 6.26 -1.46 16.69
N ILE A 119 6.21 -1.25 15.38
CA ILE A 119 7.31 -1.45 14.44
C ILE A 119 7.67 -0.05 13.88
N ARG A 120 8.72 0.59 14.38
CA ARG A 120 9.23 1.94 14.02
C ARG A 120 8.53 2.65 12.83
N PRO A 121 8.13 3.95 12.89
CA PRO A 121 7.16 4.59 11.99
C PRO A 121 7.75 4.97 10.62
N ARG A 122 8.19 4.01 9.81
CA ARG A 122 8.85 4.28 8.50
C ARG A 122 8.27 3.56 7.29
N SER A 123 7.09 2.94 7.37
CA SER A 123 6.60 2.06 6.30
C SER A 123 5.14 2.29 5.89
N LEU A 124 4.80 3.12 4.88
CA LEU A 124 3.36 3.33 4.55
C LEU A 124 2.99 3.90 3.16
N TRP A 125 3.85 3.96 2.14
CA TRP A 125 3.44 4.49 0.82
C TRP A 125 2.34 3.67 0.13
N ALA A 126 2.46 2.36 0.15
CA ALA A 126 1.44 1.48 -0.40
C ALA A 126 0.10 1.63 0.34
N LEU A 127 0.15 1.87 1.66
CA LEU A 127 -1.04 2.11 2.47
C LEU A 127 -1.70 3.45 2.14
N VAL A 128 -0.93 4.50 1.82
CA VAL A 128 -1.52 5.78 1.36
C VAL A 128 -2.29 5.58 0.07
N VAL A 129 -1.67 4.93 -0.91
CA VAL A 129 -2.35 4.62 -2.19
C VAL A 129 -3.61 3.78 -1.92
N ALA A 130 -3.54 2.81 -0.98
CA ALA A 130 -4.67 2.00 -0.55
C ALA A 130 -5.83 2.82 -0.01
N VAL A 131 -5.55 3.69 0.97
CA VAL A 131 -6.55 4.53 1.64
C VAL A 131 -7.14 5.55 0.67
N LEU A 132 -6.31 6.23 -0.11
CA LEU A 132 -6.80 7.18 -1.11
C LEU A 132 -7.66 6.48 -2.16
N ARG A 133 -7.26 5.29 -2.60
CA ARG A 133 -8.05 4.48 -3.53
C ARG A 133 -9.38 4.02 -2.91
N PHE A 134 -9.37 3.60 -1.66
CA PHE A 134 -10.57 3.25 -0.92
C PHE A 134 -11.55 4.43 -0.81
N ILE A 135 -11.06 5.61 -0.43
CA ILE A 135 -11.86 6.85 -0.33
C ILE A 135 -12.42 7.24 -1.70
N GLN A 136 -11.61 7.15 -2.77
CA GLN A 136 -12.00 7.43 -4.14
C GLN A 136 -13.17 6.56 -4.60
N LEU A 137 -13.17 5.30 -4.25
CA LEU A 137 -14.16 4.31 -4.67
C LEU A 137 -15.40 4.29 -3.76
N LYS A 138 -15.27 4.65 -2.48
CA LYS A 138 -16.34 4.58 -1.47
C LYS A 138 -17.69 5.14 -1.94
N PRO A 139 -17.78 6.34 -2.57
CA PRO A 139 -19.06 6.89 -3.02
C PRO A 139 -19.63 6.24 -4.27
N LYS A 140 -18.85 5.41 -4.98
CA LYS A 140 -19.21 4.91 -6.33
C LYS A 140 -19.46 3.39 -6.37
N VAL A 141 -19.02 2.67 -5.37
CA VAL A 141 -19.15 1.21 -5.31
C VAL A 141 -20.48 0.83 -4.65
N LEU A 142 -21.32 0.10 -5.39
CA LEU A 142 -22.59 -0.44 -4.87
C LEU A 142 -22.37 -1.50 -3.78
N ASN A 143 -21.31 -2.30 -3.91
CA ASN A 143 -20.96 -3.31 -2.92
C ASN A 143 -19.73 -2.87 -2.10
N PRO A 144 -19.92 -2.36 -0.86
CA PRO A 144 -18.82 -1.86 -0.04
C PRO A 144 -17.80 -2.93 0.34
N TRP A 145 -18.21 -4.19 0.44
CA TRP A 145 -17.33 -5.29 0.84
C TRP A 145 -16.17 -5.52 -0.12
N LEU A 146 -16.39 -5.36 -1.43
CA LEU A 146 -15.31 -5.50 -2.41
C LEU A 146 -14.24 -4.41 -2.27
N ASN A 147 -14.64 -3.19 -1.90
CA ASN A 147 -13.70 -2.10 -1.65
C ASN A 147 -12.96 -2.30 -0.31
N ILE A 148 -13.66 -2.80 0.71
CA ILE A 148 -13.07 -3.12 2.03
C ILE A 148 -12.06 -4.27 1.89
N SER A 149 -12.42 -5.35 1.18
CA SER A 149 -11.51 -6.48 0.95
C SER A 149 -10.26 -6.07 0.17
N GLY A 150 -10.40 -5.15 -0.80
CA GLY A 150 -9.25 -4.57 -1.52
C GLY A 150 -8.33 -3.76 -0.61
N LEU A 151 -8.88 -2.98 0.31
CA LEU A 151 -8.10 -2.27 1.32
C LEU A 151 -7.39 -3.26 2.25
N ALA A 152 -8.12 -4.25 2.79
CA ALA A 152 -7.57 -5.25 3.70
C ALA A 152 -6.43 -6.06 3.05
N ALA A 153 -6.64 -6.52 1.82
CA ALA A 153 -5.61 -7.26 1.09
C ALA A 153 -4.35 -6.43 0.86
N LEU A 154 -4.49 -5.15 0.48
CA LEU A 154 -3.33 -4.27 0.29
C LEU A 154 -2.62 -3.94 1.61
N CYS A 155 -3.35 -3.83 2.71
CA CYS A 155 -2.76 -3.67 4.03
C CYS A 155 -1.93 -4.89 4.44
N LEU A 156 -2.43 -6.10 4.22
CA LEU A 156 -1.69 -7.34 4.49
C LEU A 156 -0.46 -7.49 3.61
N ALA A 157 -0.57 -7.15 2.31
CA ALA A 157 0.60 -7.11 1.42
C ALA A 157 1.64 -6.09 1.87
N SER A 158 1.22 -4.90 2.31
CA SER A 158 2.12 -3.86 2.84
C SER A 158 2.80 -4.29 4.14
N PHE A 159 2.09 -5.00 5.01
CA PHE A 159 2.67 -5.60 6.21
C PHE A 159 3.73 -6.65 5.84
N GLY A 160 3.44 -7.51 4.86
CA GLY A 160 4.43 -8.46 4.30
C GLY A 160 5.70 -7.76 3.81
N MET A 161 5.57 -6.66 3.05
CA MET A 161 6.73 -5.86 2.62
C MET A 161 7.54 -5.28 3.79
N THR A 162 6.87 -4.92 4.88
CA THR A 162 7.55 -4.45 6.10
C THR A 162 8.35 -5.58 6.75
N LEU A 163 7.82 -6.80 6.81
CA LEU A 163 8.56 -7.96 7.30
C LEU A 163 9.78 -8.22 6.43
N LEU A 164 9.64 -8.25 5.09
CA LEU A 164 10.76 -8.42 4.16
C LEU A 164 11.85 -7.38 4.32
N GLY A 165 11.51 -6.14 4.59
CA GLY A 165 12.46 -5.04 4.75
C GLY A 165 13.20 -5.02 6.09
N ASN A 166 12.68 -5.71 7.11
CA ASN A 166 13.25 -5.67 8.47
C ASN A 166 13.83 -7.02 8.92
N PHE A 167 13.37 -8.13 8.35
CA PHE A 167 13.89 -9.48 8.62
C PHE A 167 14.60 -10.02 7.38
N GLN A 168 15.91 -10.08 7.44
CA GLN A 168 16.76 -10.58 6.36
C GLN A 168 16.62 -12.11 6.26
N LEU A 169 16.79 -12.63 5.04
CA LEU A 169 16.58 -14.04 4.76
C LEU A 169 17.51 -14.95 5.59
N THR A 170 18.79 -14.58 5.73
CA THR A 170 19.76 -15.35 6.50
C THR A 170 19.65 -15.19 8.01
N ASN A 171 18.99 -14.10 8.48
CA ASN A 171 18.85 -13.83 9.91
C ASN A 171 17.58 -14.49 10.50
N ASP A 172 16.45 -14.43 9.77
CA ASP A 172 15.18 -15.00 10.20
C ASP A 172 14.36 -15.46 8.99
N GLU A 173 14.67 -16.68 8.52
CA GLU A 173 14.09 -17.25 7.32
C GLU A 173 12.57 -17.43 7.44
N GLU A 174 12.07 -17.83 8.60
CA GLU A 174 10.64 -18.11 8.81
C GLU A 174 9.82 -16.83 8.67
N ILE A 175 10.20 -15.74 9.36
CA ILE A 175 9.50 -14.46 9.28
C ILE A 175 9.63 -13.87 7.87
N HIS A 176 10.81 -14.01 7.24
CA HIS A 176 11.02 -13.58 5.85
C HIS A 176 10.09 -14.31 4.88
N ASN A 177 9.95 -15.62 4.99
CA ASN A 177 9.09 -16.44 4.14
C ASN A 177 7.60 -16.12 4.36
N VAL A 178 7.18 -15.85 5.60
CA VAL A 178 5.83 -15.31 5.89
C VAL A 178 5.63 -13.96 5.20
N GLY A 179 6.60 -13.05 5.29
CA GLY A 179 6.57 -11.75 4.60
C GLY A 179 6.43 -11.89 3.08
N THR A 180 7.19 -12.81 2.48
CA THR A 180 7.12 -13.14 1.04
C THR A 180 5.73 -13.64 0.64
N SER A 181 5.18 -14.58 1.41
CA SER A 181 3.87 -15.17 1.16
C SER A 181 2.74 -14.13 1.27
N LEU A 182 2.80 -13.27 2.29
CA LEU A 182 1.84 -12.17 2.46
C LEU A 182 1.95 -11.17 1.30
N THR A 183 3.16 -10.78 0.91
CA THR A 183 3.39 -9.79 -0.15
C THR A 183 2.88 -10.30 -1.50
N PHE A 184 3.27 -11.49 -1.91
CA PHE A 184 2.89 -12.03 -3.21
C PHE A 184 1.45 -12.52 -3.25
N GLY A 185 0.95 -13.19 -2.20
CA GLY A 185 -0.40 -13.70 -2.13
C GLY A 185 -1.43 -12.58 -2.07
N PHE A 186 -1.36 -11.71 -1.06
CA PHE A 186 -2.31 -10.60 -0.92
C PHE A 186 -2.07 -9.49 -1.93
N GLY A 187 -0.84 -9.29 -2.42
CA GLY A 187 -0.55 -8.40 -3.54
C GLY A 187 -1.28 -8.83 -4.80
N THR A 188 -1.23 -10.12 -5.15
CA THR A 188 -1.95 -10.70 -6.31
C THR A 188 -3.46 -10.55 -6.15
N LEU A 189 -4.00 -10.87 -4.97
CA LEU A 189 -5.41 -10.69 -4.65
C LEU A 189 -5.84 -9.22 -4.81
N THR A 190 -5.02 -8.29 -4.32
CA THR A 190 -5.24 -6.85 -4.50
C THR A 190 -5.33 -6.46 -5.97
N CYS A 191 -4.43 -6.97 -6.83
CA CYS A 191 -4.46 -6.68 -8.26
C CYS A 191 -5.79 -7.11 -8.90
N TRP A 192 -6.29 -8.30 -8.59
CA TRP A 192 -7.57 -8.79 -9.10
C TRP A 192 -8.75 -7.97 -8.59
N ILE A 193 -8.80 -7.65 -7.29
CA ILE A 193 -9.87 -6.83 -6.72
C ILE A 193 -9.88 -5.43 -7.33
N GLN A 194 -8.72 -4.80 -7.48
CA GLN A 194 -8.62 -3.47 -8.07
C GLN A 194 -8.94 -3.45 -9.56
N ALA A 195 -8.58 -4.49 -10.32
CA ALA A 195 -8.99 -4.65 -11.72
C ALA A 195 -10.53 -4.76 -11.83
N ALA A 196 -11.15 -5.61 -11.00
CA ALA A 196 -12.60 -5.75 -10.95
C ALA A 196 -13.31 -4.44 -10.56
N LEU A 197 -12.81 -3.73 -9.56
CA LEU A 197 -13.34 -2.43 -9.13
C LEU A 197 -13.24 -1.38 -10.25
N THR A 198 -12.11 -1.35 -10.97
CA THR A 198 -11.89 -0.42 -12.09
C THR A 198 -12.91 -0.65 -13.22
N LEU A 199 -13.15 -1.91 -13.57
CA LEU A 199 -14.12 -2.25 -14.60
C LEU A 199 -15.57 -1.96 -14.18
N LYS A 200 -15.92 -2.24 -12.91
CA LYS A 200 -17.27 -2.00 -12.38
C LYS A 200 -17.60 -0.53 -12.21
N VAL A 201 -16.66 0.28 -11.71
CA VAL A 201 -16.92 1.68 -11.38
C VAL A 201 -16.81 2.61 -12.59
N ASN A 202 -16.05 2.24 -13.61
CA ASN A 202 -15.89 2.95 -14.89
C ASN A 202 -15.76 4.49 -14.73
N ILE A 203 -14.76 4.92 -13.97
CA ILE A 203 -14.52 6.34 -13.67
C ILE A 203 -14.27 7.10 -14.97
N LYS A 204 -15.10 8.16 -15.24
CA LYS A 204 -14.97 9.03 -16.41
C LYS A 204 -14.93 8.30 -17.76
N ASN A 205 -15.58 7.15 -17.88
CA ASN A 205 -15.58 6.28 -19.06
C ASN A 205 -14.18 5.72 -19.45
N GLU A 206 -13.22 5.79 -18.53
CA GLU A 206 -11.88 5.22 -18.74
C GLU A 206 -11.71 3.82 -18.12
N GLY A 207 -12.75 3.28 -17.51
CA GLY A 207 -12.70 1.99 -16.80
C GLY A 207 -12.23 0.83 -17.67
N ARG A 208 -12.63 0.77 -18.95
CA ARG A 208 -12.14 -0.27 -19.88
C ARG A 208 -10.69 -0.03 -20.30
N ARG A 209 -10.30 1.23 -20.55
CA ARG A 209 -8.92 1.57 -20.93
C ARG A 209 -7.91 1.26 -19.83
N ALA A 210 -8.25 1.49 -18.57
CA ALA A 210 -7.40 1.18 -17.44
C ALA A 210 -7.60 -0.26 -16.93
N GLY A 211 -8.82 -0.80 -17.00
CA GLY A 211 -9.17 -2.10 -16.46
C GLY A 211 -8.63 -3.28 -17.28
N ILE A 212 -8.68 -3.22 -18.61
CA ILE A 212 -8.17 -4.30 -19.46
C ILE A 212 -6.67 -4.53 -19.25
N PRO A 213 -5.80 -3.51 -19.31
CA PRO A 213 -4.37 -3.70 -18.96
C PRO A 213 -4.15 -4.25 -17.55
N ARG A 214 -4.99 -3.86 -16.58
CA ARG A 214 -4.90 -4.37 -15.20
C ARG A 214 -5.28 -5.85 -15.11
N VAL A 215 -6.29 -6.30 -15.84
CA VAL A 215 -6.64 -7.72 -15.90
C VAL A 215 -5.49 -8.52 -16.50
N ILE A 216 -4.89 -8.04 -17.61
CA ILE A 216 -3.74 -8.68 -18.23
C ILE A 216 -2.56 -8.73 -17.25
N LEU A 217 -2.22 -7.62 -16.60
CA LEU A 217 -1.15 -7.58 -15.60
C LEU A 217 -1.44 -8.52 -14.43
N SER A 218 -2.69 -8.57 -13.93
CA SER A 218 -3.07 -9.50 -12.85
C SER A 218 -2.88 -10.95 -13.25
N ALA A 219 -3.23 -11.31 -14.51
CA ALA A 219 -3.01 -12.66 -15.03
C ALA A 219 -1.52 -12.99 -15.15
N VAL A 220 -0.70 -12.06 -15.68
CA VAL A 220 0.75 -12.22 -15.77
C VAL A 220 1.37 -12.35 -14.35
N ILE A 221 0.97 -11.51 -13.41
CA ILE A 221 1.42 -11.57 -12.01
C ILE A 221 1.09 -12.95 -11.43
N THR A 222 -0.14 -13.43 -11.60
CA THR A 222 -0.56 -14.76 -11.09
C THR A 222 0.29 -15.87 -11.71
N LEU A 223 0.51 -15.82 -13.02
CA LEU A 223 1.37 -16.79 -13.70
C LEU A 223 2.81 -16.76 -13.17
N CYS A 224 3.37 -15.57 -12.97
CA CYS A 224 4.72 -15.42 -12.40
C CYS A 224 4.80 -15.94 -10.97
N VAL A 225 3.79 -15.71 -10.12
CA VAL A 225 3.75 -16.24 -8.74
C VAL A 225 3.74 -17.75 -8.76
N VAL A 226 2.87 -18.37 -9.56
CA VAL A 226 2.78 -19.82 -9.68
C VAL A 226 4.11 -20.40 -10.20
N LEU A 227 4.66 -19.81 -11.27
CA LEU A 227 5.94 -20.24 -11.85
C LEU A 227 7.09 -20.09 -10.87
N TYR A 228 7.14 -19.00 -10.09
CA TYR A 228 8.14 -18.78 -9.05
C TYR A 228 8.14 -19.91 -8.03
N PHE A 229 6.98 -20.26 -7.48
CA PHE A 229 6.89 -21.32 -6.47
C PHE A 229 7.18 -22.73 -7.06
N ILE A 230 6.78 -22.99 -8.32
CA ILE A 230 7.12 -24.24 -9.00
C ILE A 230 8.65 -24.37 -9.17
N LEU A 231 9.31 -23.30 -9.65
CA LEU A 231 10.76 -23.31 -9.86
C LEU A 231 11.53 -23.41 -8.54
N MET A 232 11.02 -22.78 -7.48
CA MET A 232 11.57 -22.93 -6.12
C MET A 232 11.47 -24.38 -5.64
N ALA A 233 10.33 -25.03 -5.81
CA ALA A 233 10.12 -26.41 -5.40
C ALA A 233 10.96 -27.43 -6.22
N GLN A 234 11.46 -27.02 -7.38
CA GLN A 234 12.33 -27.85 -8.25
C GLN A 234 13.82 -27.51 -8.09
N ASP A 235 14.20 -26.67 -7.14
CA ASP A 235 15.57 -26.19 -6.91
C ASP A 235 16.20 -25.46 -8.13
N ILE A 236 15.36 -24.94 -9.04
CA ILE A 236 15.80 -24.22 -10.25
C ILE A 236 15.96 -22.71 -9.91
N HIS A 237 16.83 -22.42 -8.95
CA HIS A 237 16.94 -21.11 -8.31
C HIS A 237 17.26 -19.94 -9.24
N MET A 238 18.09 -20.13 -10.27
CA MET A 238 18.46 -19.05 -11.22
C MET A 238 17.24 -18.56 -12.03
N TYR A 239 16.39 -19.49 -12.48
CA TYR A 239 15.16 -19.11 -13.20
C TYR A 239 14.10 -18.57 -12.25
N ALA A 240 13.98 -19.14 -11.04
CA ALA A 240 13.10 -18.62 -10.01
C ALA A 240 13.41 -17.16 -9.66
N ALA A 241 14.70 -16.82 -9.50
CA ALA A 241 15.13 -15.45 -9.25
C ALA A 241 14.78 -14.51 -10.41
N ARG A 242 14.96 -14.92 -11.67
CA ARG A 242 14.55 -14.11 -12.84
C ARG A 242 13.06 -13.87 -12.89
N VAL A 243 12.26 -14.91 -12.59
CA VAL A 243 10.80 -14.79 -12.51
C VAL A 243 10.39 -13.87 -11.36
N GLN A 244 11.06 -13.94 -10.21
CA GLN A 244 10.81 -13.03 -9.07
C GLN A 244 11.06 -11.56 -9.46
N TRP A 245 12.14 -11.25 -10.15
CA TRP A 245 12.40 -9.90 -10.65
C TRP A 245 11.31 -9.43 -11.62
N GLY A 246 10.93 -10.27 -12.59
CA GLY A 246 9.82 -9.98 -13.50
C GLY A 246 8.51 -9.74 -12.76
N LEU A 247 8.19 -10.60 -11.79
CA LEU A 247 7.00 -10.50 -10.94
C LEU A 247 6.93 -9.15 -10.21
N VAL A 248 8.03 -8.75 -9.55
CA VAL A 248 8.07 -7.49 -8.78
C VAL A 248 7.94 -6.29 -9.72
N MET A 249 8.59 -6.31 -10.90
CA MET A 249 8.44 -5.25 -11.90
C MET A 249 7.00 -5.17 -12.43
N CYS A 250 6.30 -6.30 -12.61
CA CYS A 250 4.89 -6.32 -12.98
C CYS A 250 3.99 -5.74 -11.88
N PHE A 251 4.26 -6.02 -10.60
CA PHE A 251 3.55 -5.38 -9.49
C PHE A 251 3.74 -3.86 -9.51
N LEU A 252 4.97 -3.39 -9.66
CA LEU A 252 5.27 -1.96 -9.72
C LEU A 252 4.60 -1.28 -10.90
N ALA A 253 4.63 -1.90 -12.08
CA ALA A 253 3.92 -1.42 -13.26
C ALA A 253 2.40 -1.35 -13.01
N TYR A 254 1.83 -2.37 -12.34
CA TYR A 254 0.42 -2.36 -11.96
C TYR A 254 0.06 -1.16 -11.09
N PHE A 255 0.84 -0.89 -10.03
CA PHE A 255 0.63 0.26 -9.17
C PHE A 255 0.77 1.58 -9.94
N GLY A 256 1.72 1.68 -10.87
CA GLY A 256 1.88 2.83 -11.76
C GLY A 256 0.61 3.13 -12.57
N THR A 257 -0.16 2.12 -12.98
CA THR A 257 -1.42 2.33 -13.71
C THR A 257 -2.48 3.09 -12.92
N LEU A 258 -2.40 3.08 -11.57
CA LEU A 258 -3.35 3.81 -10.71
C LEU A 258 -3.27 5.33 -10.93
N ALA A 259 -2.15 5.85 -11.43
CA ALA A 259 -1.99 7.26 -11.78
C ALA A 259 -3.06 7.76 -12.75
N VAL A 260 -3.55 6.90 -13.66
CA VAL A 260 -4.60 7.24 -14.64
C VAL A 260 -5.86 7.73 -13.95
N GLU A 261 -6.24 7.12 -12.84
CA GLU A 261 -7.46 7.48 -12.10
C GLU A 261 -7.21 8.60 -11.10
N PHE A 262 -6.02 8.63 -10.50
CA PHE A 262 -5.63 9.68 -9.55
C PHE A 262 -5.55 11.06 -10.21
N ARG A 263 -5.30 11.17 -11.52
CA ARG A 263 -5.29 12.45 -12.26
C ARG A 263 -6.64 13.18 -12.23
N HIS A 264 -7.75 12.47 -11.99
CA HIS A 264 -9.10 13.03 -11.98
C HIS A 264 -9.58 13.46 -10.60
N TYR A 265 -8.80 13.24 -9.55
CA TYR A 265 -9.17 13.51 -8.17
C TYR A 265 -8.26 14.55 -7.53
N ARG A 266 -8.84 15.42 -6.74
CA ARG A 266 -8.15 16.30 -5.82
C ARG A 266 -8.50 15.86 -4.41
N TYR A 267 -7.52 15.62 -3.59
CA TYR A 267 -7.68 15.37 -2.18
C TYR A 267 -7.26 16.62 -1.44
N GLU A 268 -8.19 17.21 -0.69
CA GLU A 268 -7.95 18.37 0.16
C GLU A 268 -7.79 17.88 1.60
N ILE A 269 -6.68 18.25 2.21
CA ILE A 269 -6.43 18.00 3.62
C ILE A 269 -6.93 19.23 4.36
N VAL A 270 -8.11 19.12 4.98
CA VAL A 270 -8.67 20.20 5.81
C VAL A 270 -8.21 19.93 7.26
N CYS A 271 -7.27 20.73 7.75
CA CYS A 271 -6.96 20.78 9.17
C CYS A 271 -8.02 21.66 9.84
N SER A 272 -8.99 21.06 10.53
CA SER A 272 -9.86 21.79 11.43
C SER A 272 -9.21 21.76 12.81
N GLU A 273 -8.86 22.93 13.32
CA GLU A 273 -8.53 23.09 14.74
C GLU A 273 -9.76 22.71 15.55
N TYR A 274 -9.62 21.78 16.45
CA TYR A 274 -10.66 21.46 17.43
C TYR A 274 -10.63 22.61 18.44
N GLN A 275 -11.40 23.65 18.17
CA GLN A 275 -11.72 24.67 19.17
C GLN A 275 -12.61 23.98 20.19
N GLU A 276 -12.02 23.49 21.27
CA GLU A 276 -12.78 23.12 22.45
C GLU A 276 -13.57 24.33 22.84
N ASN A 277 -14.90 24.23 22.79
CA ASN A 277 -15.81 25.26 23.29
C ASN A 277 -15.71 25.28 24.83
N PHE A 278 -14.55 25.65 25.34
CA PHE A 278 -14.36 25.95 26.77
C PHE A 278 -15.19 27.17 27.16
N LEU A 279 -15.52 28.04 26.20
CA LEU A 279 -16.38 29.22 26.42
C LEU A 279 -17.85 28.86 26.68
N SER A 280 -18.40 27.80 26.04
CA SER A 280 -19.80 27.42 26.26
C SER A 280 -20.05 26.80 27.64
N PHE A 281 -19.02 26.18 28.25
CA PHE A 281 -19.14 25.63 29.59
C PHE A 281 -18.98 26.71 30.65
N SER A 282 -18.19 27.77 30.43
CA SER A 282 -18.05 28.90 31.33
C SER A 282 -19.27 29.82 31.28
N GLU A 283 -19.90 30.02 30.10
CA GLU A 283 -21.16 30.77 30.00
C GLU A 283 -22.31 30.04 30.69
N SER A 284 -22.46 28.72 30.51
CA SER A 284 -23.50 27.97 31.20
C SER A 284 -23.33 27.92 32.70
N LEU A 285 -22.09 27.97 33.20
CA LEU A 285 -21.81 28.08 34.64
C LEU A 285 -22.05 29.50 35.20
N SER A 286 -21.83 30.55 34.40
CA SER A 286 -22.15 31.93 34.80
C SER A 286 -23.67 32.19 34.84
N GLU A 287 -24.41 31.70 33.84
CA GLU A 287 -25.89 31.77 33.89
C GLU A 287 -26.48 30.98 35.05
N ALA A 288 -25.95 29.78 35.36
CA ALA A 288 -26.44 29.02 36.52
C ALA A 288 -26.15 29.69 37.86
N SER A 289 -25.08 30.49 37.95
CA SER A 289 -24.76 31.26 39.17
C SER A 289 -25.59 32.50 39.32
N GLU A 290 -26.04 33.15 38.24
CA GLU A 290 -26.89 34.33 38.28
C GLU A 290 -28.33 33.97 38.71
N TYR A 291 -28.86 32.82 38.30
CA TYR A 291 -30.15 32.34 38.76
C TYR A 291 -30.25 31.98 40.26
N GLN A 292 -29.08 31.73 40.90
CA GLN A 292 -29.05 31.42 42.32
C GLN A 292 -28.99 32.66 43.21
N THR A 293 -28.62 33.83 42.70
CA THR A 293 -28.55 35.10 43.43
C THR A 293 -29.84 35.87 43.50
N ASP A 294 -30.80 35.58 42.58
CA ASP A 294 -32.11 36.26 42.55
C ASP A 294 -33.21 35.58 43.42
N GLN A 295 -32.86 34.57 44.21
CA GLN A 295 -33.79 33.84 45.11
C GLN A 295 -33.44 33.96 46.61
N VAL A 296 -32.78 35.03 47.02
CA VAL A 296 -32.58 35.33 48.46
C VAL A 296 -33.27 36.61 48.84
#